data_5101e493ccaa1830a4a6e1e87116128d
#
_entry.id   5101e493ccaa1830a4a6e1e87116128d
#
_cell.length_a   1.000
_cell.length_b   1.000
_cell.length_c   1.000
_cell.angle_alpha   90.00
_cell.angle_beta   90.00
_cell.angle_gamma   90.00
#
_symmetry.space_group_name_H-M   'P 1'
#
loop_
_entity.id
_entity.type
_entity.pdbx_description
1 polymer ?
#
loop_
_entity_poly.entity_id
_entity_poly.type
_entity_poly.pdbx_seq_one_letter_code
_entity_poly.pdbx_strand_id
1 'polypeptide(L)'
;PLYTRATGVFLKLGDAKESLAEIMKEMDATSDTAATAAPARAEKTAGSVLRDAKRVIIVPGYGMALAQAQHQVRQLADKLTANGTEVRYAIHPVAGRMPGHMNVLLCEADVPYDQLFEMDAINGDFAQTDAVVVIGANDVMNPAARNAEGTPIYGMPVLNVDDAPEVIICNFDLKPGYAGVDNPLYTRATGVFLKLGDAKE
;
A
#
# COMPACT_ATOMS: atom_id res chain seq x y z
N PRO A 1 -8.37 21.22 12.47
CA PRO A 1 -9.17 20.21 13.17
C PRO A 1 -9.77 19.12 12.27
N LEU A 2 -9.20 18.86 11.06
CA LEU A 2 -9.61 17.72 10.21
C LEU A 2 -8.96 16.39 10.65
N TYR A 3 -7.97 16.45 11.54
CA TYR A 3 -7.22 15.29 12.01
C TYR A 3 -7.90 14.49 13.14
N THR A 4 -9.06 14.91 13.60
CA THR A 4 -9.70 14.33 14.80
C THR A 4 -11.03 13.62 14.54
N ARG A 5 -11.44 13.36 13.29
CA ARG A 5 -12.78 12.81 13.00
C ARG A 5 -12.83 11.52 12.20
N ALA A 6 -11.72 10.87 11.90
CA ALA A 6 -11.75 9.58 11.22
C ALA A 6 -11.30 8.48 12.21
N THR A 7 -12.22 7.72 12.74
CA THR A 7 -11.95 6.42 13.32
C THR A 7 -11.44 5.51 12.21
N GLY A 8 -10.12 5.25 12.20
CA GLY A 8 -9.47 4.37 11.22
C GLY A 8 -8.36 5.02 10.39
N VAL A 9 -7.99 6.29 10.64
CA VAL A 9 -6.82 6.93 10.01
C VAL A 9 -5.68 6.98 11.03
N PHE A 10 -4.63 6.21 10.79
CA PHE A 10 -3.37 6.31 11.54
C PHE A 10 -2.37 7.10 10.70
N LEU A 11 -2.07 8.32 11.14
CA LEU A 11 -1.03 9.17 10.59
C LEU A 11 0.28 8.86 11.32
N LYS A 12 1.25 8.26 10.63
CA LYS A 12 2.62 8.22 11.10
C LYS A 12 3.52 8.89 10.08
N LEU A 13 4.29 9.87 10.57
CA LEU A 13 5.30 10.59 9.81
C LEU A 13 6.63 9.83 9.94
N GLY A 14 7.17 9.31 8.86
CA GLY A 14 8.44 8.58 8.81
C GLY A 14 8.78 8.10 7.40
N ASP A 15 10.01 7.64 7.17
CA ASP A 15 10.48 7.07 5.91
C ASP A 15 9.69 5.80 5.54
N ALA A 16 9.55 5.51 4.23
CA ALA A 16 8.93 4.28 3.75
C ALA A 16 9.61 3.02 4.33
N LYS A 17 10.93 3.04 4.53
CA LYS A 17 11.67 1.98 5.23
C LYS A 17 11.26 1.84 6.69
N GLU A 18 11.16 2.97 7.40
CA GLU A 18 10.74 2.99 8.80
C GLU A 18 9.28 2.58 8.95
N SER A 19 8.41 3.06 8.08
CA SER A 19 6.99 2.69 8.04
C SER A 19 6.80 1.19 7.82
N LEU A 20 7.56 0.58 6.93
CA LEU A 20 7.53 -0.85 6.68
C LEU A 20 8.12 -1.66 7.85
N ALA A 21 9.24 -1.19 8.43
CA ALA A 21 9.84 -1.82 9.61
C ALA A 21 8.90 -1.80 10.80
N GLU A 22 8.14 -0.72 10.99
CA GLU A 22 7.17 -0.60 12.05
C GLU A 22 5.93 -1.48 11.84
N ILE A 23 5.40 -1.54 10.63
CA ILE A 23 4.32 -2.48 10.29
C ILE A 23 4.76 -3.92 10.62
N MET A 24 5.98 -4.29 10.25
CA MET A 24 6.54 -5.60 10.58
C MET A 24 6.66 -5.83 12.09
N LYS A 25 7.07 -4.80 12.86
CA LYS A 25 7.14 -4.84 14.33
C LYS A 25 5.76 -4.93 14.97
N GLU A 26 4.77 -4.20 14.46
CA GLU A 26 3.36 -4.32 14.91
C GLU A 26 2.81 -5.73 14.66
N MET A 27 3.22 -6.41 13.59
CA MET A 27 2.85 -7.80 13.32
C MET A 27 3.44 -8.77 14.37
N ASP A 28 4.63 -8.49 14.90
CA ASP A 28 5.29 -9.34 15.92
C ASP A 28 4.77 -9.08 17.32
N ALA A 29 4.48 -7.83 17.69
CA ALA A 29 4.20 -7.41 19.07
C ALA A 29 2.93 -8.03 19.69
N THR A 30 2.06 -8.62 18.89
CA THR A 30 0.80 -9.21 19.37
C THR A 30 0.85 -10.72 19.61
N SER A 31 2.01 -11.37 19.45
CA SER A 31 2.19 -12.77 19.81
C SER A 31 2.42 -12.98 21.32
N ASP A 32 2.76 -11.92 22.08
CA ASP A 32 3.16 -12.05 23.50
C ASP A 32 2.17 -11.49 24.54
N THR A 33 1.00 -10.95 24.14
CA THR A 33 0.01 -10.43 25.11
C THR A 33 -1.37 -11.05 24.95
N ALA A 34 -1.45 -12.36 25.14
CA ALA A 34 -2.70 -13.04 25.44
C ALA A 34 -2.83 -13.26 26.95
N ALA A 35 -3.10 -12.21 27.72
CA ALA A 35 -3.71 -12.34 29.05
C ALA A 35 -4.28 -11.00 29.54
N THR A 36 -5.62 -11.02 29.73
CA THR A 36 -6.41 -10.13 30.60
C THR A 36 -6.59 -8.66 30.20
N ALA A 37 -7.64 -8.39 29.40
CA ALA A 37 -8.61 -7.32 29.70
C ALA A 37 -9.84 -7.45 28.76
N ALA A 38 -11.03 -7.10 29.25
CA ALA A 38 -12.34 -7.18 28.58
C ALA A 38 -12.39 -6.44 27.23
N PRO A 39 -13.35 -6.76 26.31
CA PRO A 39 -13.30 -6.38 24.92
C PRO A 39 -13.61 -4.89 24.73
N ALA A 40 -12.61 -4.04 24.85
CA ALA A 40 -12.57 -2.81 24.10
C ALA A 40 -12.36 -3.23 22.63
N ARG A 41 -13.23 -2.78 21.74
CA ARG A 41 -13.15 -3.00 20.29
C ARG A 41 -11.73 -2.64 19.86
N ALA A 42 -10.88 -3.66 19.66
CA ALA A 42 -9.48 -3.46 19.33
C ALA A 42 -9.43 -2.59 18.07
N GLU A 43 -8.82 -1.42 18.16
CA GLU A 43 -8.62 -0.54 17.02
C GLU A 43 -7.78 -1.32 15.99
N LYS A 44 -8.30 -1.49 14.77
CA LYS A 44 -7.58 -2.14 13.68
C LYS A 44 -6.34 -1.30 13.36
N THR A 45 -5.16 -1.87 13.48
CA THR A 45 -3.91 -1.28 13.00
C THR A 45 -3.52 -1.87 11.65
N ALA A 46 -2.64 -1.19 10.90
CA ALA A 46 -2.12 -1.74 9.65
C ALA A 46 -1.45 -3.11 9.87
N GLY A 47 -0.69 -3.25 10.96
CA GLY A 47 -0.05 -4.53 11.33
C GLY A 47 -1.05 -5.63 11.66
N SER A 48 -2.16 -5.31 12.36
CA SER A 48 -3.20 -6.31 12.66
C SER A 48 -3.93 -6.77 11.41
N VAL A 49 -4.22 -5.85 10.48
CA VAL A 49 -4.84 -6.17 9.19
C VAL A 49 -3.97 -7.14 8.40
N LEU A 50 -2.67 -6.85 8.27
CA LEU A 50 -1.76 -7.69 7.50
C LEU A 50 -1.50 -9.05 8.15
N ARG A 51 -1.49 -9.13 9.49
CA ARG A 51 -1.33 -10.40 10.19
C ARG A 51 -2.49 -11.35 9.91
N ASP A 52 -3.71 -10.83 9.85
CA ASP A 52 -4.92 -11.64 9.68
C ASP A 52 -5.27 -11.90 8.20
N ALA A 53 -4.63 -11.16 7.27
CA ALA A 53 -4.86 -11.28 5.84
C ALA A 53 -4.36 -12.62 5.28
N LYS A 54 -5.13 -13.21 4.36
CA LYS A 54 -4.76 -14.41 3.59
C LYS A 54 -4.30 -14.09 2.18
N ARG A 55 -4.76 -12.98 1.62
CA ARG A 55 -4.36 -12.49 0.30
C ARG A 55 -4.03 -11.01 0.39
N VAL A 56 -2.81 -10.66 -0.01
CA VAL A 56 -2.29 -9.29 -0.02
C VAL A 56 -1.75 -8.96 -1.40
N ILE A 57 -2.14 -7.79 -1.92
CA ILE A 57 -1.56 -7.23 -3.14
C ILE A 57 -0.67 -6.05 -2.74
N ILE A 58 0.57 -6.04 -3.23
CA ILE A 58 1.51 -4.95 -3.06
C ILE A 58 1.55 -4.12 -4.36
N VAL A 59 1.38 -2.81 -4.22
CA VAL A 59 1.40 -1.84 -5.33
C VAL A 59 2.65 -0.98 -5.22
N PRO A 60 3.74 -1.31 -5.93
CA PRO A 60 4.96 -0.52 -5.93
C PRO A 60 4.83 0.69 -6.85
N GLY A 61 5.36 1.82 -6.43
CA GLY A 61 5.40 3.04 -7.22
C GLY A 61 6.75 3.74 -7.20
N TYR A 62 6.82 4.92 -7.81
CA TYR A 62 8.06 5.67 -7.92
C TYR A 62 8.66 6.07 -6.55
N GLY A 63 7.82 6.32 -5.55
CA GLY A 63 8.28 6.60 -4.19
C GLY A 63 9.07 5.44 -3.58
N MET A 64 8.73 4.19 -3.89
CA MET A 64 9.55 3.03 -3.49
C MET A 64 10.96 3.11 -4.10
N ALA A 65 11.06 3.49 -5.37
CA ALA A 65 12.36 3.66 -6.04
C ALA A 65 13.18 4.79 -5.43
N LEU A 66 12.55 5.92 -5.12
CA LEU A 66 13.22 7.06 -4.47
C LEU A 66 13.75 6.70 -3.09
N ALA A 67 12.96 5.98 -2.29
CA ALA A 67 13.33 5.53 -0.97
C ALA A 67 14.29 4.33 -0.99
N GLN A 68 14.54 3.72 -2.17
CA GLN A 68 15.26 2.45 -2.30
C GLN A 68 14.71 1.37 -1.33
N ALA A 69 13.37 1.30 -1.24
CA ALA A 69 12.68 0.46 -0.26
C ALA A 69 12.35 -0.96 -0.78
N GLN A 70 12.81 -1.34 -1.98
CA GLN A 70 12.53 -2.63 -2.59
C GLN A 70 12.89 -3.83 -1.70
N HIS A 71 14.00 -3.74 -0.97
CA HIS A 71 14.43 -4.81 -0.05
C HIS A 71 13.54 -4.94 1.17
N GLN A 72 13.06 -3.81 1.74
CA GLN A 72 12.10 -3.82 2.85
C GLN A 72 10.74 -4.33 2.41
N VAL A 73 10.32 -4.00 1.19
CA VAL A 73 9.09 -4.55 0.59
C VAL A 73 9.20 -6.06 0.43
N ARG A 74 10.37 -6.57 -0.01
CA ARG A 74 10.64 -8.01 -0.05
C ARG A 74 10.56 -8.65 1.33
N GLN A 75 11.19 -8.06 2.35
CA GLN A 75 11.14 -8.55 3.73
C GLN A 75 9.70 -8.61 4.27
N LEU A 76 8.88 -7.59 3.97
CA LEU A 76 7.46 -7.60 4.33
C LEU A 76 6.74 -8.78 3.65
N ALA A 77 6.96 -8.99 2.36
CA ALA A 77 6.35 -10.08 1.61
C ALA A 77 6.77 -11.45 2.14
N ASP A 78 8.05 -11.63 2.48
CA ASP A 78 8.56 -12.87 3.07
C ASP A 78 7.89 -13.16 4.43
N LYS A 79 7.73 -12.13 5.25
CA LYS A 79 7.05 -12.23 6.54
C LYS A 79 5.58 -12.60 6.39
N LEU A 80 4.88 -11.99 5.45
CA LEU A 80 3.48 -12.33 5.13
C LEU A 80 3.36 -13.78 4.64
N THR A 81 4.24 -14.19 3.74
CA THR A 81 4.27 -15.56 3.21
C THR A 81 4.57 -16.58 4.32
N ALA A 82 5.49 -16.27 5.24
CA ALA A 82 5.77 -17.12 6.40
C ALA A 82 4.55 -17.29 7.32
N ASN A 83 3.65 -16.30 7.36
CA ASN A 83 2.37 -16.36 8.07
C ASN A 83 1.25 -17.07 7.27
N GLY A 84 1.57 -17.61 6.08
CA GLY A 84 0.61 -18.30 5.22
C GLY A 84 -0.25 -17.37 4.37
N THR A 85 0.19 -16.13 4.15
CA THR A 85 -0.47 -15.14 3.28
C THR A 85 0.03 -15.30 1.84
N GLU A 86 -0.88 -15.34 0.88
CA GLU A 86 -0.55 -15.22 -0.53
C GLU A 86 -0.22 -13.76 -0.87
N VAL A 87 0.98 -13.51 -1.40
CA VAL A 87 1.44 -12.16 -1.77
C VAL A 87 1.59 -12.07 -3.28
N ARG A 88 1.00 -11.04 -3.88
CA ARG A 88 1.12 -10.68 -5.29
C ARG A 88 1.53 -9.21 -5.43
N TYR A 89 2.26 -8.90 -6.50
CA TYR A 89 2.64 -7.53 -6.83
C TYR A 89 1.87 -7.06 -8.05
N ALA A 90 1.18 -5.93 -7.93
CA ALA A 90 0.45 -5.31 -9.04
C ALA A 90 1.33 -4.27 -9.72
N ILE A 91 1.77 -4.56 -10.94
CA ILE A 91 2.66 -3.70 -11.71
C ILE A 91 1.84 -2.85 -12.68
N HIS A 92 1.90 -1.54 -12.50
CA HIS A 92 1.33 -0.61 -13.47
C HIS A 92 2.37 -0.32 -14.58
N PRO A 93 1.98 -0.33 -15.87
CA PRO A 93 2.93 -0.21 -16.98
C PRO A 93 3.73 1.10 -16.99
N VAL A 94 3.17 2.19 -16.44
CA VAL A 94 3.85 3.49 -16.34
C VAL A 94 4.31 3.85 -14.94
N ALA A 95 4.27 2.91 -13.98
CA ALA A 95 4.83 3.15 -12.65
C ALA A 95 6.34 3.39 -12.73
N GLY A 96 6.82 4.46 -12.10
CA GLY A 96 8.24 4.82 -12.11
C GLY A 96 8.60 5.88 -13.15
N ARG A 97 9.73 5.70 -13.82
CA ARG A 97 10.30 6.64 -14.80
C ARG A 97 10.62 6.03 -16.16
N MET A 98 10.50 4.72 -16.30
CA MET A 98 10.71 3.98 -17.54
C MET A 98 9.87 2.70 -17.54
N PRO A 99 9.54 2.13 -18.70
CA PRO A 99 8.88 0.83 -18.77
C PRO A 99 9.65 -0.25 -18.02
N GLY A 100 8.95 -1.05 -17.23
CA GLY A 100 9.56 -2.12 -16.43
C GLY A 100 10.36 -1.66 -15.21
N HIS A 101 10.31 -0.36 -14.83
CA HIS A 101 11.08 0.15 -13.70
C HIS A 101 10.83 -0.63 -12.41
N MET A 102 9.56 -0.92 -12.08
CA MET A 102 9.23 -1.68 -10.88
C MET A 102 9.69 -3.14 -10.96
N ASN A 103 9.60 -3.76 -12.14
CA ASN A 103 10.08 -5.12 -12.35
C ASN A 103 11.59 -5.24 -12.07
N VAL A 104 12.38 -4.27 -12.57
CA VAL A 104 13.84 -4.24 -12.34
C VAL A 104 14.17 -4.13 -10.85
N LEU A 105 13.54 -3.19 -10.13
CA LEU A 105 13.79 -3.01 -8.69
C LEU A 105 13.35 -4.21 -7.85
N LEU A 106 12.23 -4.83 -8.18
CA LEU A 106 11.76 -6.02 -7.49
C LEU A 106 12.64 -7.24 -7.78
N CYS A 107 13.15 -7.38 -9.02
CA CYS A 107 14.17 -8.38 -9.36
C CYS A 107 15.47 -8.15 -8.60
N GLU A 108 15.92 -6.90 -8.42
CA GLU A 108 17.10 -6.57 -7.59
C GLU A 108 16.91 -7.02 -6.13
N ALA A 109 15.68 -7.00 -5.63
CA ALA A 109 15.33 -7.50 -4.31
C ALA A 109 15.00 -9.00 -4.26
N ASP A 110 15.32 -9.76 -5.30
CA ASP A 110 15.06 -11.21 -5.42
C ASP A 110 13.56 -11.58 -5.28
N VAL A 111 12.64 -10.69 -5.68
CA VAL A 111 11.21 -11.03 -5.74
C VAL A 111 10.97 -12.04 -6.86
N PRO A 112 10.32 -13.20 -6.58
CA PRO A 112 10.00 -14.19 -7.59
C PRO A 112 9.14 -13.60 -8.72
N TYR A 113 9.52 -13.86 -9.96
CA TYR A 113 8.84 -13.29 -11.12
C TYR A 113 7.38 -13.74 -11.25
N ASP A 114 7.04 -14.91 -10.78
CA ASP A 114 5.68 -15.47 -10.75
C ASP A 114 4.74 -14.74 -9.77
N GLN A 115 5.29 -13.89 -8.90
CA GLN A 115 4.53 -13.00 -8.03
C GLN A 115 4.25 -11.62 -8.65
N LEU A 116 4.83 -11.30 -9.81
CA LEU A 116 4.67 -10.03 -10.50
C LEU A 116 3.53 -10.14 -11.55
N PHE A 117 2.48 -9.39 -11.34
CA PHE A 117 1.30 -9.39 -12.20
C PHE A 117 1.12 -8.03 -12.87
N GLU A 118 0.94 -8.04 -14.17
CA GLU A 118 0.58 -6.83 -14.93
C GLU A 118 -0.85 -6.38 -14.56
N MET A 119 -1.10 -5.09 -14.72
CA MET A 119 -2.35 -4.44 -14.34
C MET A 119 -3.60 -5.17 -14.87
N ASP A 120 -3.61 -5.54 -16.14
CA ASP A 120 -4.77 -6.18 -16.79
C ASP A 120 -5.07 -7.57 -16.20
N ALA A 121 -4.03 -8.26 -15.72
CA ALA A 121 -4.18 -9.58 -15.13
C ALA A 121 -4.67 -9.53 -13.67
N ILE A 122 -4.34 -8.46 -12.93
CA ILE A 122 -4.58 -8.40 -11.49
C ILE A 122 -5.75 -7.48 -11.10
N ASN A 123 -6.21 -6.60 -11.98
CA ASN A 123 -7.25 -5.62 -11.64
C ASN A 123 -8.57 -6.26 -11.15
N GLY A 124 -8.89 -7.46 -11.59
CA GLY A 124 -10.06 -8.20 -11.11
C GLY A 124 -9.91 -8.79 -9.72
N ASP A 125 -8.69 -8.87 -9.19
CA ASP A 125 -8.41 -9.55 -7.91
C ASP A 125 -8.51 -8.60 -6.69
N PHE A 126 -8.48 -7.27 -6.90
CA PHE A 126 -8.52 -6.31 -5.79
C PHE A 126 -9.76 -6.45 -4.91
N ALA A 127 -10.94 -6.69 -5.50
CA ALA A 127 -12.18 -6.88 -4.75
C ALA A 127 -12.20 -8.16 -3.89
N GLN A 128 -11.33 -9.13 -4.21
CA GLN A 128 -11.24 -10.43 -3.53
C GLN A 128 -10.02 -10.53 -2.62
N THR A 129 -9.18 -9.50 -2.56
CA THR A 129 -8.02 -9.44 -1.67
C THR A 129 -8.43 -8.96 -0.28
N ASP A 130 -7.71 -9.37 0.76
CA ASP A 130 -8.01 -8.95 2.13
C ASP A 130 -7.41 -7.57 2.43
N ALA A 131 -6.23 -7.30 1.90
CA ALA A 131 -5.56 -6.01 2.06
C ALA A 131 -4.67 -5.67 0.87
N VAL A 132 -4.50 -4.38 0.62
CA VAL A 132 -3.56 -3.83 -0.36
C VAL A 132 -2.53 -2.97 0.37
N VAL A 133 -1.25 -3.14 0.02
CA VAL A 133 -0.16 -2.29 0.51
C VAL A 133 0.40 -1.47 -0.65
N VAL A 134 0.22 -0.17 -0.57
CA VAL A 134 0.72 0.78 -1.58
C VAL A 134 2.03 1.38 -1.08
N ILE A 135 3.06 1.33 -1.92
CA ILE A 135 4.40 1.84 -1.58
C ILE A 135 4.81 2.91 -2.59
N GLY A 136 4.65 4.18 -2.23
CA GLY A 136 5.09 5.29 -3.05
C GLY A 136 4.38 5.41 -4.40
N ALA A 137 3.10 5.04 -4.48
CA ALA A 137 2.25 5.19 -5.66
C ALA A 137 1.13 6.21 -5.40
N ASN A 138 0.70 6.93 -6.44
CA ASN A 138 -0.41 7.88 -6.39
C ASN A 138 -1.27 7.81 -7.66
N ASP A 139 -0.86 8.46 -8.77
CA ASP A 139 -1.66 8.56 -9.99
C ASP A 139 -2.08 7.19 -10.55
N VAL A 140 -1.21 6.20 -10.49
CA VAL A 140 -1.44 4.84 -11.03
C VAL A 140 -2.55 4.06 -10.30
N MET A 141 -3.02 4.57 -9.16
CA MET A 141 -4.13 4.00 -8.37
C MET A 141 -5.23 5.02 -8.08
N ASN A 142 -5.21 6.19 -8.74
CA ASN A 142 -6.14 7.27 -8.45
C ASN A 142 -7.49 7.03 -9.14
N PRO A 143 -8.59 6.79 -8.39
CA PRO A 143 -9.90 6.55 -8.97
C PRO A 143 -10.46 7.74 -9.78
N ALA A 144 -9.94 8.95 -9.54
CA ALA A 144 -10.31 10.15 -10.30
C ALA A 144 -10.06 9.98 -11.81
N ALA A 145 -9.13 9.11 -12.22
CA ALA A 145 -8.88 8.77 -13.62
C ALA A 145 -10.13 8.27 -14.36
N ARG A 146 -11.09 7.69 -13.65
CA ARG A 146 -12.34 7.17 -14.24
C ARG A 146 -13.43 8.23 -14.34
N ASN A 147 -13.44 9.22 -13.45
CA ASN A 147 -14.61 10.08 -13.24
C ASN A 147 -14.32 11.59 -13.38
N ALA A 148 -13.07 12.03 -13.28
CA ALA A 148 -12.71 13.44 -13.27
C ALA A 148 -12.50 13.99 -14.70
N GLU A 149 -13.58 14.10 -15.47
CA GLU A 149 -13.54 14.68 -16.82
C GLU A 149 -12.88 16.06 -16.84
N GLY A 150 -12.07 16.32 -17.86
CA GLY A 150 -11.35 17.59 -18.02
C GLY A 150 -10.08 17.72 -17.18
N THR A 151 -9.68 16.68 -16.45
CA THR A 151 -8.39 16.63 -15.72
C THR A 151 -7.33 15.86 -16.50
N PRO A 152 -6.02 16.13 -16.26
CA PRO A 152 -4.95 15.43 -16.96
C PRO A 152 -4.91 13.91 -16.74
N ILE A 153 -5.51 13.42 -15.65
CA ILE A 153 -5.52 11.99 -15.32
C ILE A 153 -6.68 11.24 -15.98
N TYR A 154 -7.72 11.95 -16.45
CA TYR A 154 -8.92 11.33 -16.98
C TYR A 154 -8.63 10.39 -18.16
N GLY A 155 -9.17 9.17 -18.08
CA GLY A 155 -8.97 8.13 -19.09
C GLY A 155 -7.65 7.36 -18.98
N MET A 156 -6.79 7.70 -18.02
CA MET A 156 -5.61 6.89 -17.75
C MET A 156 -6.03 5.54 -17.12
N PRO A 157 -5.56 4.40 -17.62
CA PRO A 157 -5.76 3.13 -16.95
C PRO A 157 -5.14 3.16 -15.54
N VAL A 158 -5.84 2.63 -14.56
CA VAL A 158 -5.37 2.62 -13.15
C VAL A 158 -5.59 1.25 -12.51
N LEU A 159 -4.80 0.98 -11.47
CA LEU A 159 -5.02 -0.17 -10.60
C LEU A 159 -6.26 0.07 -9.72
N ASN A 160 -7.14 -0.93 -9.63
CA ASN A 160 -8.41 -0.86 -8.92
C ASN A 160 -8.26 -1.00 -7.39
N VAL A 161 -7.30 -0.29 -6.80
CA VAL A 161 -7.00 -0.35 -5.36
C VAL A 161 -8.22 0.02 -4.50
N ASP A 162 -9.09 0.89 -5.02
CA ASP A 162 -10.32 1.32 -4.35
C ASP A 162 -11.37 0.21 -4.20
N ASP A 163 -11.26 -0.89 -4.93
CA ASP A 163 -12.14 -2.06 -4.78
C ASP A 163 -11.76 -2.90 -3.54
N ALA A 164 -10.55 -2.75 -3.02
CA ALA A 164 -10.09 -3.52 -1.86
C ALA A 164 -10.75 -3.03 -0.55
N PRO A 165 -11.09 -3.96 0.38
CA PRO A 165 -11.68 -3.61 1.66
C PRO A 165 -10.75 -2.82 2.58
N GLU A 166 -9.46 -3.20 2.61
CA GLU A 166 -8.45 -2.58 3.45
C GLU A 166 -7.25 -2.15 2.59
N VAL A 167 -6.83 -0.89 2.72
CA VAL A 167 -5.71 -0.32 1.95
C VAL A 167 -4.73 0.36 2.89
N ILE A 168 -3.48 -0.04 2.85
CA ILE A 168 -2.39 0.56 3.61
C ILE A 168 -1.53 1.35 2.63
N ILE A 169 -1.42 2.65 2.82
CA ILE A 169 -0.72 3.55 1.92
C ILE A 169 0.52 4.11 2.61
N CYS A 170 1.69 3.74 2.10
CA CYS A 170 2.99 4.24 2.53
C CYS A 170 3.50 5.24 1.49
N ASN A 171 3.24 6.53 1.71
CA ASN A 171 3.63 7.62 0.83
C ASN A 171 4.37 8.72 1.60
N PHE A 172 5.16 9.52 0.88
CA PHE A 172 5.86 10.67 1.45
C PHE A 172 4.88 11.69 2.03
N ASP A 173 3.89 12.08 1.24
CA ASP A 173 2.82 13.00 1.63
C ASP A 173 1.51 12.64 0.89
N LEU A 174 0.48 13.45 1.09
CA LEU A 174 -0.84 13.29 0.45
C LEU A 174 -1.05 14.24 -0.72
N LYS A 175 -0.01 14.93 -1.19
CA LYS A 175 -0.14 15.85 -2.31
C LYS A 175 -0.48 15.10 -3.59
N PRO A 176 -1.13 15.78 -4.53
CA PRO A 176 -1.36 15.23 -5.86
C PRO A 176 -0.06 14.71 -6.48
N GLY A 177 -0.18 13.63 -7.26
CA GLY A 177 0.93 13.10 -8.05
C GLY A 177 1.29 13.99 -9.23
N TYR A 178 1.96 13.41 -10.22
CA TYR A 178 2.41 14.14 -11.42
C TYR A 178 1.24 14.77 -12.22
N ALA A 179 0.07 14.12 -12.21
CA ALA A 179 -1.13 14.64 -12.87
C ALA A 179 -1.77 15.85 -12.17
N GLY A 180 -1.35 16.18 -10.94
CA GLY A 180 -1.86 17.33 -10.19
C GLY A 180 -3.32 17.17 -9.72
N VAL A 181 -3.84 15.96 -9.64
CA VAL A 181 -5.22 15.65 -9.24
C VAL A 181 -5.23 14.96 -7.89
N ASP A 182 -6.09 15.45 -6.97
CA ASP A 182 -6.26 14.84 -5.65
C ASP A 182 -6.71 13.38 -5.76
N ASN A 183 -6.22 12.54 -4.86
CA ASN A 183 -6.60 11.13 -4.84
C ASN A 183 -7.72 10.89 -3.81
N PRO A 184 -8.94 10.53 -4.24
CA PRO A 184 -10.07 10.28 -3.35
C PRO A 184 -9.84 9.15 -2.35
N LEU A 185 -8.91 8.22 -2.60
CA LEU A 185 -8.56 7.16 -1.65
C LEU A 185 -8.05 7.72 -0.32
N TYR A 186 -7.35 8.85 -0.33
CA TYR A 186 -6.80 9.45 0.90
C TYR A 186 -7.86 9.97 1.85
N THR A 187 -9.06 10.24 1.35
CA THR A 187 -10.21 10.74 2.11
C THR A 187 -11.30 9.68 2.35
N ARG A 188 -11.04 8.44 1.94
CA ARG A 188 -11.97 7.32 2.16
C ARG A 188 -12.20 7.12 3.67
N ALA A 189 -13.48 7.05 4.08
CA ALA A 189 -13.88 7.09 5.49
C ALA A 189 -13.49 5.84 6.29
N THR A 190 -13.29 4.68 5.63
CA THR A 190 -13.00 3.40 6.27
C THR A 190 -12.07 2.55 5.43
N GLY A 191 -11.30 1.69 6.09
CA GLY A 191 -10.44 0.71 5.41
C GLY A 191 -9.21 1.31 4.74
N VAL A 192 -8.81 2.55 5.06
CA VAL A 192 -7.56 3.16 4.58
C VAL A 192 -6.68 3.53 5.76
N PHE A 193 -5.43 3.06 5.73
CA PHE A 193 -4.40 3.33 6.72
C PHE A 193 -3.27 4.10 6.03
N LEU A 194 -3.06 5.34 6.45
CA LEU A 194 -2.03 6.22 5.89
C LEU A 194 -0.78 6.18 6.74
N LYS A 195 0.36 5.87 6.13
CA LYS A 195 1.70 5.95 6.71
C LYS A 195 2.52 6.95 5.90
N LEU A 196 2.74 8.12 6.43
CA LEU A 196 3.38 9.22 5.71
C LEU A 196 4.80 9.48 6.21
N GLY A 197 5.74 9.82 5.29
CA GLY A 197 7.05 10.20 5.69
C GLY A 197 8.13 10.41 4.66
N ASP A 198 9.25 11.03 5.09
CA ASP A 198 10.39 11.36 4.25
C ASP A 198 11.35 10.17 4.12
N ALA A 199 11.83 9.98 2.89
CA ALA A 199 12.83 8.96 2.55
C ALA A 199 14.28 9.39 2.90
N LYS A 200 14.50 10.57 3.46
CA LYS A 200 15.84 11.14 3.68
C LYS A 200 16.21 11.43 5.13
N GLU A 201 15.28 11.35 6.04
CA GLU A 201 15.49 11.48 7.48
C GLU A 201 15.17 10.14 8.17
#